data_be7d1c0b2d5712a74b9c08a4d691ba23
#
_entry.id   be7d1c0b2d5712a74b9c08a4d691ba23
#
_cell.length_a   1.000
_cell.length_b   1.000
_cell.length_c   1.000
_cell.angle_alpha   90.00
_cell.angle_beta   90.00
_cell.angle_gamma   90.00
#
_symmetry.space_group_name_H-M   'P 1'
#
loop_
_entity.id
_entity.type
_entity.pdbx_description
1 polymer ?
#
loop_
_entity_poly.entity_id
_entity_poly.type
_entity_poly.pdbx_seq_one_letter_code
_entity_poly.pdbx_strand_id
1 'polypeptide(L)'
;MAGTELEPGTRLGPYEIIAPIGKGGMGEVYRARDMKLGRNVAIKVLPAAFAQDQERVARFRREAQVLASFNHPNIAAIHGFEETEEGVALALELVEGEDLQQRLRRGPIPIDEARVLAKQIAEGLEAAHEKGIMHRDLKPANVKVTPEGQVKVLDFGLAKAFDTEAGTTSSAAELSHSPTMSRQATEAGIILGTAAYMSPEQARGKTIDKRADIWSFGVVMFEMLSGARLFQGETASDTLAAVLRQDIDWNLLPKDLPAGDRKLIERCLERDPKKRLRDIGEARIDLEIPRSTAPSASARPVVVSRRIWLGIAGAGAAGFAAGLGLGVKTRGSATPSVKGTALSITSITGSGNVIAAAISPDGRYVAYVESEQGLQSLWLLQLAGGQTLRLTPDAVVGFWGHTFTPDGNSIIYG
;
A
#
# COMPACT_ATOMS: atom_id res chain seq x y z
N MET A 1 -37.03 -19.48 3.31
CA MET A 1 -36.74 -20.53 2.33
C MET A 1 -35.22 -20.48 2.11
N ALA A 2 -34.51 -21.59 2.27
CA ALA A 2 -33.10 -21.67 1.92
C ALA A 2 -32.96 -21.37 0.42
N GLY A 3 -32.05 -20.49 0.03
CA GLY A 3 -31.80 -20.20 -1.37
C GLY A 3 -31.45 -21.52 -2.08
N THR A 4 -32.17 -21.81 -3.14
CA THR A 4 -31.92 -23.01 -3.95
C THR A 4 -30.58 -22.79 -4.64
N GLU A 5 -29.60 -23.64 -4.35
CA GLU A 5 -28.31 -23.64 -5.04
C GLU A 5 -28.57 -23.79 -6.54
N LEU A 6 -27.94 -22.93 -7.35
CA LEU A 6 -28.13 -22.96 -8.79
C LEU A 6 -27.49 -24.19 -9.39
N GLU A 7 -28.28 -24.95 -10.15
CA GLU A 7 -27.78 -26.16 -10.81
C GLU A 7 -26.95 -25.83 -12.07
N PRO A 8 -25.98 -26.67 -12.44
CA PRO A 8 -25.29 -26.55 -13.71
C PRO A 8 -26.28 -26.50 -14.88
N GLY A 9 -26.08 -25.59 -15.84
CA GLY A 9 -26.97 -25.32 -16.96
C GLY A 9 -28.03 -24.25 -16.69
N THR A 10 -28.21 -23.78 -15.46
CA THR A 10 -29.08 -22.62 -15.14
C THR A 10 -28.55 -21.38 -15.86
N ARG A 11 -29.47 -20.56 -16.42
CA ARG A 11 -29.11 -19.32 -17.12
C ARG A 11 -29.49 -18.11 -16.30
N LEU A 12 -28.51 -17.22 -16.11
CA LEU A 12 -28.67 -15.89 -15.53
C LEU A 12 -28.32 -14.85 -16.62
N GLY A 13 -29.34 -14.32 -17.30
CA GLY A 13 -29.12 -13.47 -18.47
C GLY A 13 -28.29 -14.17 -19.55
N PRO A 14 -27.14 -13.60 -19.96
CA PRO A 14 -26.25 -14.20 -20.95
C PRO A 14 -25.29 -15.27 -20.39
N TYR A 15 -25.35 -15.54 -19.10
CA TYR A 15 -24.42 -16.44 -18.40
C TYR A 15 -25.06 -17.79 -18.13
N GLU A 16 -24.35 -18.88 -18.42
CA GLU A 16 -24.74 -20.26 -18.12
C GLU A 16 -23.85 -20.81 -16.99
N ILE A 17 -24.47 -21.22 -15.88
CA ILE A 17 -23.80 -21.75 -14.70
C ILE A 17 -23.11 -23.09 -15.04
N ILE A 18 -21.84 -23.22 -14.68
CA ILE A 18 -21.06 -24.45 -14.88
C ILE A 18 -20.92 -25.22 -13.56
N ALA A 19 -20.50 -24.54 -12.49
CA ALA A 19 -20.27 -25.18 -11.20
C ALA A 19 -20.18 -24.12 -10.08
N PRO A 20 -20.53 -24.46 -8.82
CA PRO A 20 -20.24 -23.61 -7.67
C PRO A 20 -18.72 -23.56 -7.43
N ILE A 21 -18.20 -22.39 -7.05
CA ILE A 21 -16.78 -22.17 -6.70
C ILE A 21 -16.59 -21.60 -5.30
N GLY A 22 -17.63 -21.04 -4.70
CA GLY A 22 -17.57 -20.53 -3.34
C GLY A 22 -18.94 -20.17 -2.77
N LYS A 23 -19.03 -20.22 -1.44
CA LYS A 23 -20.21 -19.81 -0.68
C LYS A 23 -19.77 -18.93 0.47
N GLY A 24 -20.37 -17.76 0.63
CA GLY A 24 -20.00 -16.81 1.66
C GLY A 24 -21.20 -16.01 2.17
N GLY A 25 -20.98 -15.15 3.17
CA GLY A 25 -22.05 -14.33 3.76
C GLY A 25 -22.67 -13.30 2.82
N MET A 26 -21.97 -12.98 1.75
CA MET A 26 -22.43 -12.02 0.72
C MET A 26 -22.99 -12.73 -0.53
N GLY A 27 -23.33 -14.02 -0.43
CA GLY A 27 -23.90 -14.79 -1.52
C GLY A 27 -23.07 -15.99 -1.95
N GLU A 28 -23.48 -16.57 -3.05
CA GLU A 28 -22.85 -17.74 -3.66
C GLU A 28 -22.10 -17.33 -4.92
N VAL A 29 -20.96 -17.95 -5.17
CA VAL A 29 -20.14 -17.66 -6.35
C VAL A 29 -20.05 -18.91 -7.21
N TYR A 30 -20.33 -18.74 -8.49
CA TYR A 30 -20.34 -19.80 -9.48
C TYR A 30 -19.37 -19.52 -10.60
N ARG A 31 -18.76 -20.56 -11.13
CA ARG A 31 -18.13 -20.52 -12.45
C ARG A 31 -19.25 -20.56 -13.48
N ALA A 32 -19.23 -19.67 -14.45
CA ALA A 32 -20.21 -19.60 -15.52
C ALA A 32 -19.53 -19.28 -16.85
N ARG A 33 -20.26 -19.53 -17.94
CA ARG A 33 -19.85 -19.17 -19.29
C ARG A 33 -20.69 -18.00 -19.80
N ASP A 34 -20.00 -16.96 -20.23
CA ASP A 34 -20.61 -15.87 -21.00
C ASP A 34 -20.89 -16.38 -22.41
N MET A 35 -22.15 -16.62 -22.72
CA MET A 35 -22.58 -17.20 -23.99
C MET A 35 -22.45 -16.23 -25.16
N LYS A 36 -22.37 -14.91 -24.90
CA LYS A 36 -22.19 -13.88 -25.94
C LYS A 36 -20.74 -13.73 -26.34
N LEU A 37 -19.82 -13.77 -25.35
CA LEU A 37 -18.39 -13.55 -25.57
C LEU A 37 -17.56 -14.85 -25.56
N GLY A 38 -18.16 -15.99 -25.21
CA GLY A 38 -17.51 -17.30 -25.24
C GLY A 38 -16.43 -17.49 -24.17
N ARG A 39 -16.41 -16.68 -23.10
CA ARG A 39 -15.41 -16.72 -22.03
C ARG A 39 -16.00 -17.24 -20.72
N ASN A 40 -15.13 -17.75 -19.84
CA ASN A 40 -15.51 -18.10 -18.49
C ASN A 40 -15.48 -16.84 -17.60
N VAL A 41 -16.45 -16.76 -16.67
CA VAL A 41 -16.61 -15.68 -15.69
C VAL A 41 -16.93 -16.27 -14.32
N ALA A 42 -16.76 -15.48 -13.26
CA ALA A 42 -17.29 -15.77 -11.94
C ALA A 42 -18.63 -15.01 -11.78
N ILE A 43 -19.69 -15.70 -11.43
CA ILE A 43 -21.00 -15.09 -11.14
C ILE A 43 -21.22 -15.12 -9.64
N LYS A 44 -21.32 -13.94 -9.03
CA LYS A 44 -21.66 -13.78 -7.62
C LYS A 44 -23.14 -13.46 -7.51
N VAL A 45 -23.92 -14.41 -6.99
CA VAL A 45 -25.37 -14.27 -6.78
C VAL A 45 -25.60 -13.73 -5.38
N LEU A 46 -26.30 -12.60 -5.29
CA LEU A 46 -26.60 -11.96 -4.02
C LEU A 46 -27.76 -12.65 -3.32
N PRO A 47 -27.82 -12.63 -1.97
CA PRO A 47 -28.94 -13.22 -1.22
C PRO A 47 -30.28 -12.65 -1.66
N ALA A 48 -31.31 -13.49 -1.74
CA ALA A 48 -32.68 -13.09 -2.14
C ALA A 48 -33.24 -11.94 -1.29
N ALA A 49 -32.89 -11.87 -0.01
CA ALA A 49 -33.26 -10.77 0.88
C ALA A 49 -32.70 -9.41 0.43
N PHE A 50 -31.58 -9.41 -0.31
CA PHE A 50 -30.99 -8.20 -0.88
C PHE A 50 -31.82 -7.70 -2.07
N ALA A 51 -32.31 -8.60 -2.90
CA ALA A 51 -33.11 -8.27 -4.10
C ALA A 51 -34.47 -7.65 -3.76
N GLN A 52 -34.99 -7.83 -2.54
CA GLN A 52 -36.25 -7.27 -2.10
C GLN A 52 -36.20 -5.76 -1.81
N ASP A 53 -34.99 -5.19 -1.62
CA ASP A 53 -34.80 -3.77 -1.34
C ASP A 53 -34.31 -3.05 -2.60
N GLN A 54 -35.23 -2.43 -3.32
CA GLN A 54 -34.92 -1.74 -4.59
C GLN A 54 -33.94 -0.58 -4.43
N GLU A 55 -33.92 0.11 -3.29
CA GLU A 55 -32.97 1.20 -3.06
C GLU A 55 -31.55 0.65 -2.87
N ARG A 56 -31.41 -0.48 -2.18
CA ARG A 56 -30.14 -1.19 -2.06
C ARG A 56 -29.63 -1.68 -3.40
N VAL A 57 -30.49 -2.32 -4.19
CA VAL A 57 -30.14 -2.79 -5.53
C VAL A 57 -29.70 -1.62 -6.41
N ALA A 58 -30.43 -0.50 -6.41
CA ALA A 58 -30.07 0.69 -7.18
C ALA A 58 -28.76 1.32 -6.75
N ARG A 59 -28.44 1.30 -5.45
CA ARG A 59 -27.17 1.78 -4.89
C ARG A 59 -26.03 0.84 -5.29
N PHE A 60 -26.21 -0.46 -5.12
CA PHE A 60 -25.26 -1.49 -5.50
C PHE A 60 -24.93 -1.43 -7.00
N ARG A 61 -25.96 -1.25 -7.84
CA ARG A 61 -25.78 -1.07 -9.30
C ARG A 61 -24.88 0.14 -9.61
N ARG A 62 -25.10 1.30 -8.95
CA ARG A 62 -24.27 2.49 -9.16
C ARG A 62 -22.83 2.25 -8.75
N GLU A 63 -22.59 1.60 -7.61
CA GLU A 63 -21.25 1.25 -7.15
C GLU A 63 -20.57 0.23 -8.09
N ALA A 64 -21.30 -0.78 -8.54
CA ALA A 64 -20.82 -1.74 -9.53
C ALA A 64 -20.47 -1.07 -10.86
N GLN A 65 -21.27 -0.08 -11.33
CA GLN A 65 -20.97 0.70 -12.54
C GLN A 65 -19.69 1.52 -12.42
N VAL A 66 -19.45 2.16 -11.26
CA VAL A 66 -18.21 2.89 -11.00
C VAL A 66 -17.02 1.93 -11.03
N LEU A 67 -17.14 0.78 -10.36
CA LEU A 67 -16.10 -0.26 -10.35
C LEU A 67 -15.88 -0.88 -11.72
N ALA A 68 -16.94 -1.10 -12.52
CA ALA A 68 -16.84 -1.66 -13.87
C ALA A 68 -16.12 -0.71 -14.86
N SER A 69 -16.15 0.59 -14.62
CA SER A 69 -15.40 1.57 -15.42
C SER A 69 -13.91 1.57 -15.12
N PHE A 70 -13.49 0.86 -14.07
CA PHE A 70 -12.12 0.83 -13.59
C PHE A 70 -11.44 -0.50 -13.95
N ASN A 71 -10.37 -0.44 -14.70
CA ASN A 71 -9.57 -1.61 -15.05
C ASN A 71 -8.15 -1.43 -14.53
N HIS A 72 -7.71 -2.38 -13.68
CA HIS A 72 -6.37 -2.39 -13.12
C HIS A 72 -5.82 -3.82 -13.06
N PRO A 73 -4.53 -4.05 -13.36
CA PRO A 73 -3.97 -5.40 -13.39
C PRO A 73 -4.11 -6.15 -12.06
N ASN A 74 -4.13 -5.46 -10.93
CA ASN A 74 -4.23 -6.08 -9.61
C ASN A 74 -5.64 -6.03 -9.00
N ILE A 75 -6.67 -5.71 -9.78
CA ILE A 75 -8.07 -5.73 -9.35
C ILE A 75 -8.86 -6.63 -10.30
N ALA A 76 -9.72 -7.50 -9.76
CA ALA A 76 -10.60 -8.29 -10.56
C ALA A 76 -11.67 -7.42 -11.23
N ALA A 77 -11.79 -7.54 -12.56
CA ALA A 77 -12.71 -6.71 -13.34
C ALA A 77 -14.16 -7.13 -13.13
N ILE A 78 -15.08 -6.15 -13.12
CA ILE A 78 -16.52 -6.38 -13.20
C ILE A 78 -16.90 -6.39 -14.68
N HIS A 79 -17.55 -7.47 -15.11
CA HIS A 79 -17.95 -7.69 -16.49
C HIS A 79 -19.41 -7.42 -16.77
N GLY A 80 -20.27 -7.48 -15.74
CA GLY A 80 -21.70 -7.26 -15.91
C GLY A 80 -22.45 -7.28 -14.60
N PHE A 81 -23.69 -6.81 -14.68
CA PHE A 81 -24.65 -6.80 -13.60
C PHE A 81 -26.00 -7.25 -14.18
N GLU A 82 -26.58 -8.30 -13.61
CA GLU A 82 -27.83 -8.90 -14.08
C GLU A 82 -28.86 -8.90 -12.96
N GLU A 83 -30.08 -8.52 -13.32
CA GLU A 83 -31.27 -8.69 -12.49
C GLU A 83 -32.16 -9.73 -13.15
N THR A 84 -32.42 -10.83 -12.44
CA THR A 84 -33.21 -11.94 -12.90
C THR A 84 -34.29 -12.27 -11.87
N GLU A 85 -35.23 -13.16 -12.24
CA GLU A 85 -36.25 -13.65 -11.29
C GLU A 85 -35.62 -14.40 -10.11
N GLU A 86 -34.45 -15.01 -10.30
CA GLU A 86 -33.67 -15.71 -9.27
C GLU A 86 -32.92 -14.75 -8.33
N GLY A 87 -32.78 -13.48 -8.69
CA GLY A 87 -32.14 -12.47 -7.89
C GLY A 87 -31.19 -11.54 -8.66
N VAL A 88 -30.29 -10.92 -7.93
CA VAL A 88 -29.27 -10.01 -8.46
C VAL A 88 -27.93 -10.74 -8.53
N ALA A 89 -27.28 -10.67 -9.70
CA ALA A 89 -26.01 -11.31 -9.95
C ALA A 89 -24.97 -10.33 -10.51
N LEU A 90 -23.72 -10.49 -10.10
CA LEU A 90 -22.58 -9.75 -10.58
C LEU A 90 -21.63 -10.68 -11.35
N ALA A 91 -21.37 -10.36 -12.61
CA ALA A 91 -20.40 -11.07 -13.41
C ALA A 91 -19.03 -10.44 -13.22
N LEU A 92 -18.05 -11.24 -12.81
CA LEU A 92 -16.71 -10.85 -12.43
C LEU A 92 -15.67 -11.59 -13.28
N GLU A 93 -14.47 -11.08 -13.35
CA GLU A 93 -13.32 -11.80 -13.86
C GLU A 93 -13.14 -13.11 -13.08
N LEU A 94 -13.09 -14.23 -13.79
CA LEU A 94 -12.72 -15.52 -13.20
C LEU A 94 -11.21 -15.57 -13.06
N VAL A 95 -10.72 -15.30 -11.87
CA VAL A 95 -9.30 -15.35 -11.57
C VAL A 95 -8.90 -16.79 -11.25
N GLU A 96 -7.99 -17.35 -12.02
CA GLU A 96 -7.37 -18.66 -11.74
C GLU A 96 -6.27 -18.51 -10.68
N GLY A 97 -5.99 -19.59 -9.94
CA GLY A 97 -5.00 -19.58 -8.86
C GLY A 97 -5.63 -19.74 -7.48
N GLU A 98 -4.81 -19.63 -6.44
CA GLU A 98 -5.22 -19.77 -5.05
C GLU A 98 -5.41 -18.41 -4.38
N ASP A 99 -6.25 -18.35 -3.35
CA ASP A 99 -6.31 -17.17 -2.49
C ASP A 99 -5.21 -17.20 -1.40
N LEU A 100 -4.87 -16.03 -0.85
CA LEU A 100 -3.85 -15.94 0.20
C LEU A 100 -4.24 -16.72 1.46
N GLN A 101 -5.52 -16.91 1.76
CA GLN A 101 -5.94 -17.72 2.90
C GLN A 101 -5.56 -19.19 2.69
N GLN A 102 -5.74 -19.73 1.49
CA GLN A 102 -5.30 -21.08 1.12
C GLN A 102 -3.78 -21.18 1.17
N ARG A 103 -3.08 -20.17 0.63
CA ARG A 103 -1.61 -20.10 0.64
C ARG A 103 -1.05 -20.11 2.08
N LEU A 104 -1.65 -19.35 2.98
CA LEU A 104 -1.23 -19.23 4.38
C LEU A 104 -1.46 -20.50 5.21
N ARG A 105 -2.33 -21.42 4.79
CA ARG A 105 -2.47 -22.74 5.45
C ARG A 105 -1.19 -23.57 5.35
N ARG A 106 -0.30 -23.27 4.40
CA ARG A 106 0.99 -23.95 4.24
C ARG A 106 2.12 -23.32 5.07
N GLY A 107 1.82 -22.26 5.80
CA GLY A 107 2.76 -21.50 6.62
C GLY A 107 3.08 -20.11 6.08
N PRO A 108 4.05 -19.41 6.70
CA PRO A 108 4.43 -18.06 6.32
C PRO A 108 4.96 -18.01 4.88
N ILE A 109 4.83 -16.86 4.29
CA ILE A 109 5.34 -16.56 2.94
C ILE A 109 6.77 -16.02 3.08
N PRO A 110 7.75 -16.47 2.27
CA PRO A 110 9.09 -15.91 2.26
C PRO A 110 9.08 -14.38 2.09
N ILE A 111 9.99 -13.68 2.77
CA ILE A 111 9.99 -12.21 2.85
C ILE A 111 9.95 -11.56 1.45
N ASP A 112 10.79 -12.03 0.53
CA ASP A 112 10.87 -11.44 -0.82
C ASP A 112 9.56 -11.66 -1.60
N GLU A 113 8.96 -12.85 -1.51
CA GLU A 113 7.66 -13.16 -2.11
C GLU A 113 6.55 -12.30 -1.46
N ALA A 114 6.52 -12.21 -0.13
CA ALA A 114 5.53 -11.41 0.60
C ALA A 114 5.60 -9.93 0.22
N ARG A 115 6.80 -9.39 0.01
CA ARG A 115 7.00 -8.01 -0.46
C ARG A 115 6.43 -7.79 -1.86
N VAL A 116 6.68 -8.72 -2.78
CA VAL A 116 6.16 -8.64 -4.16
C VAL A 116 4.63 -8.68 -4.15
N LEU A 117 4.03 -9.58 -3.37
CA LEU A 117 2.57 -9.68 -3.24
C LEU A 117 1.99 -8.44 -2.56
N ALA A 118 2.59 -7.98 -1.46
CA ALA A 118 2.15 -6.77 -0.74
C ALA A 118 2.21 -5.52 -1.63
N LYS A 119 3.27 -5.37 -2.44
CA LYS A 119 3.39 -4.27 -3.40
C LYS A 119 2.22 -4.27 -4.38
N GLN A 120 1.90 -5.41 -4.98
CA GLN A 120 0.79 -5.53 -5.93
C GLN A 120 -0.57 -5.27 -5.28
N ILE A 121 -0.78 -5.70 -4.01
CA ILE A 121 -1.98 -5.34 -3.25
C ILE A 121 -2.05 -3.82 -3.06
N ALA A 122 -0.93 -3.18 -2.69
CA ALA A 122 -0.87 -1.74 -2.50
C ALA A 122 -1.14 -0.98 -3.80
N GLU A 123 -0.62 -1.43 -4.96
CA GLU A 123 -0.91 -0.86 -6.29
C GLU A 123 -2.41 -0.90 -6.60
N GLY A 124 -3.07 -2.02 -6.35
CA GLY A 124 -4.52 -2.14 -6.54
C GLY A 124 -5.32 -1.22 -5.62
N LEU A 125 -4.95 -1.15 -4.34
CA LEU A 125 -5.61 -0.25 -3.37
C LEU A 125 -5.38 1.22 -3.72
N GLU A 126 -4.16 1.62 -4.08
CA GLU A 126 -3.81 3.00 -4.45
C GLU A 126 -4.67 3.47 -5.62
N ALA A 127 -4.71 2.68 -6.69
CA ALA A 127 -5.49 3.00 -7.87
C ALA A 127 -7.00 3.12 -7.60
N ALA A 128 -7.55 2.31 -6.69
CA ALA A 128 -8.94 2.42 -6.24
C ALA A 128 -9.17 3.67 -5.37
N HIS A 129 -8.26 3.95 -4.44
CA HIS A 129 -8.33 5.11 -3.54
C HIS A 129 -8.26 6.44 -4.30
N GLU A 130 -7.49 6.53 -5.39
CA GLU A 130 -7.45 7.69 -6.28
C GLU A 130 -8.80 7.99 -6.95
N LYS A 131 -9.64 6.97 -7.13
CA LYS A 131 -11.02 7.08 -7.63
C LYS A 131 -12.06 7.25 -6.51
N GLY A 132 -11.62 7.39 -5.27
CA GLY A 132 -12.50 7.50 -4.11
C GLY A 132 -13.18 6.18 -3.72
N ILE A 133 -12.68 5.06 -4.22
CA ILE A 133 -13.18 3.72 -3.95
C ILE A 133 -12.37 3.10 -2.82
N MET A 134 -13.03 2.63 -1.76
CA MET A 134 -12.42 1.88 -0.67
C MET A 134 -12.84 0.42 -0.76
N HIS A 135 -11.93 -0.48 -0.37
CA HIS A 135 -12.23 -1.93 -0.37
C HIS A 135 -13.14 -2.33 0.80
N ARG A 136 -12.84 -1.87 2.02
CA ARG A 136 -13.59 -2.06 3.28
C ARG A 136 -13.61 -3.48 3.86
N ASP A 137 -13.28 -4.50 3.08
CA ASP A 137 -13.25 -5.92 3.48
C ASP A 137 -11.97 -6.62 2.94
N LEU A 138 -10.83 -5.95 3.00
CA LEU A 138 -9.57 -6.56 2.58
C LEU A 138 -9.15 -7.66 3.58
N LYS A 139 -8.96 -8.87 3.06
CA LYS A 139 -8.55 -10.05 3.83
C LYS A 139 -7.90 -11.08 2.90
N PRO A 140 -7.14 -12.05 3.39
CA PRO A 140 -6.45 -13.03 2.55
C PRO A 140 -7.38 -13.79 1.58
N ALA A 141 -8.63 -14.08 1.96
CA ALA A 141 -9.61 -14.73 1.09
C ALA A 141 -10.03 -13.86 -0.13
N ASN A 142 -9.88 -12.54 -0.04
CA ASN A 142 -10.20 -11.59 -1.10
C ASN A 142 -8.97 -11.20 -1.95
N VAL A 143 -7.85 -11.89 -1.77
CA VAL A 143 -6.63 -11.66 -2.56
C VAL A 143 -6.23 -12.98 -3.23
N LYS A 144 -6.35 -13.06 -4.54
CA LYS A 144 -5.90 -14.20 -5.32
C LYS A 144 -4.53 -13.98 -5.92
N VAL A 145 -3.77 -15.07 -6.03
CA VAL A 145 -2.47 -15.10 -6.68
C VAL A 145 -2.55 -16.07 -7.85
N THR A 146 -2.33 -15.56 -9.06
CA THR A 146 -2.34 -16.39 -10.26
C THR A 146 -1.10 -17.29 -10.32
N PRO A 147 -1.09 -18.35 -11.16
CA PRO A 147 0.09 -19.19 -11.35
C PRO A 147 1.35 -18.41 -11.76
N GLU A 148 1.18 -17.27 -12.44
CA GLU A 148 2.27 -16.38 -12.87
C GLU A 148 2.74 -15.42 -11.78
N GLY A 149 2.15 -15.49 -10.56
CA GLY A 149 2.49 -14.64 -9.41
C GLY A 149 1.83 -13.25 -9.45
N GLN A 150 0.81 -13.06 -10.28
CA GLN A 150 0.05 -11.81 -10.31
C GLN A 150 -1.02 -11.81 -9.22
N VAL A 151 -1.08 -10.73 -8.45
CA VAL A 151 -2.15 -10.50 -7.48
C VAL A 151 -3.40 -9.94 -8.17
N LYS A 152 -4.55 -10.46 -7.78
CA LYS A 152 -5.87 -9.93 -8.09
C LYS A 152 -6.67 -9.74 -6.79
N VAL A 153 -6.96 -8.50 -6.44
CA VAL A 153 -7.83 -8.17 -5.31
C VAL A 153 -9.28 -8.25 -5.76
N LEU A 154 -10.07 -9.02 -5.01
CA LEU A 154 -11.48 -9.34 -5.30
C LEU A 154 -12.42 -8.48 -4.44
N ASP A 155 -13.68 -8.36 -4.85
CA ASP A 155 -14.79 -7.83 -4.04
C ASP A 155 -14.62 -6.39 -3.52
N PHE A 156 -14.01 -5.50 -4.30
CA PHE A 156 -13.90 -4.09 -3.97
C PHE A 156 -15.28 -3.44 -3.73
N GLY A 157 -15.38 -2.67 -2.64
CA GLY A 157 -16.47 -1.71 -2.39
C GLY A 157 -17.85 -2.29 -2.20
N LEU A 158 -18.07 -3.58 -2.49
CA LEU A 158 -19.40 -4.21 -2.44
C LEU A 158 -19.99 -4.24 -1.03
N ALA A 159 -19.18 -4.15 0.01
CA ALA A 159 -19.63 -4.15 1.40
C ALA A 159 -20.51 -2.94 1.76
N LYS A 160 -20.28 -1.77 1.14
CA LYS A 160 -21.06 -0.55 1.41
C LYS A 160 -22.53 -0.68 1.03
N ALA A 161 -22.82 -1.40 -0.06
CA ALA A 161 -24.18 -1.59 -0.53
C ALA A 161 -25.03 -2.46 0.42
N PHE A 162 -24.37 -3.20 1.33
CA PHE A 162 -25.04 -4.01 2.35
C PHE A 162 -25.29 -3.23 3.66
N ASP A 163 -24.67 -2.05 3.86
CA ASP A 163 -24.92 -1.20 5.01
C ASP A 163 -26.31 -0.55 4.91
N THR A 164 -27.13 -0.70 5.93
CA THR A 164 -28.48 -0.09 6.02
C THR A 164 -28.37 1.43 6.18
N GLU A 165 -29.32 2.17 5.61
CA GLU A 165 -29.50 3.60 5.90
C GLU A 165 -29.84 3.85 7.37
N ALA A 166 -28.84 4.08 8.15
CA ALA A 166 -28.91 5.07 9.20
C ALA A 166 -27.61 5.85 9.02
N GLY A 167 -27.65 7.17 8.91
CA GLY A 167 -26.45 8.04 8.84
C GLY A 167 -25.47 7.82 9.99
N THR A 168 -25.43 6.64 10.52
CA THR A 168 -24.63 6.03 11.53
C THR A 168 -24.20 4.65 11.06
N THR A 169 -22.93 4.48 10.83
CA THR A 169 -22.25 3.18 10.80
C THR A 169 -22.90 2.26 11.82
N SER A 170 -23.50 1.14 11.32
CA SER A 170 -23.99 0.09 12.24
C SER A 170 -22.87 -0.28 13.18
N SER A 171 -23.01 0.05 14.45
CA SER A 171 -22.01 -0.31 15.46
C SER A 171 -21.94 -1.82 15.57
N ALA A 172 -20.77 -2.37 15.91
CA ALA A 172 -20.62 -3.79 16.23
C ALA A 172 -21.67 -4.27 17.26
N ALA A 173 -22.23 -3.35 18.07
CA ALA A 173 -23.32 -3.59 19.01
C ALA A 173 -24.65 -3.85 18.29
N GLU A 174 -24.96 -3.17 17.17
CA GLU A 174 -26.18 -3.42 16.39
C GLU A 174 -26.12 -4.69 15.55
N LEU A 175 -24.91 -5.06 15.07
CA LEU A 175 -24.66 -6.38 14.49
C LEU A 175 -24.90 -7.52 15.50
N SER A 176 -24.69 -7.24 16.81
CA SER A 176 -24.95 -8.21 17.89
C SER A 176 -26.43 -8.26 18.31
N HIS A 177 -27.22 -7.21 18.07
CA HIS A 177 -28.59 -7.06 18.55
C HIS A 177 -29.68 -7.19 17.47
N SER A 178 -29.33 -7.29 16.18
CA SER A 178 -30.30 -7.56 15.11
C SER A 178 -30.64 -9.06 15.10
N PRO A 179 -31.85 -9.47 15.56
CA PRO A 179 -32.18 -10.89 15.71
C PRO A 179 -32.21 -11.68 14.40
N THR A 180 -32.33 -10.96 13.28
CA THR A 180 -32.42 -11.56 11.94
C THR A 180 -31.03 -11.80 11.32
N MET A 181 -30.04 -10.93 11.60
CA MET A 181 -28.68 -11.10 11.10
C MET A 181 -27.82 -11.98 12.03
N SER A 182 -28.05 -11.93 13.35
CA SER A 182 -27.31 -12.77 14.29
C SER A 182 -27.60 -14.26 14.12
N ARG A 183 -28.81 -14.67 13.69
CA ARG A 183 -29.12 -16.10 13.42
C ARG A 183 -28.50 -16.61 12.12
N GLN A 184 -28.49 -15.81 11.03
CA GLN A 184 -27.87 -16.22 9.76
C GLN A 184 -26.35 -16.11 9.77
N ALA A 185 -25.79 -15.18 10.53
CA ALA A 185 -24.35 -14.95 10.62
C ALA A 185 -23.65 -15.88 11.62
N THR A 186 -24.34 -16.35 12.66
CA THR A 186 -23.81 -17.37 13.58
C THR A 186 -23.79 -18.76 12.98
N GLU A 187 -24.62 -19.06 11.99
CA GLU A 187 -24.60 -20.36 11.31
C GLU A 187 -23.39 -20.60 10.41
N ALA A 188 -22.57 -19.57 10.08
CA ALA A 188 -21.58 -19.73 9.03
C ALA A 188 -20.11 -19.38 9.38
N GLY A 189 -19.74 -19.02 10.58
CA GLY A 189 -18.32 -18.67 10.86
C GLY A 189 -17.78 -17.47 10.07
N ILE A 190 -18.62 -16.79 9.28
CA ILE A 190 -18.25 -15.80 8.28
C ILE A 190 -17.94 -14.45 8.92
N ILE A 191 -18.71 -14.05 9.94
CA ILE A 191 -18.43 -12.82 10.70
C ILE A 191 -17.14 -12.98 11.50
N LEU A 192 -16.87 -14.15 12.04
CA LEU A 192 -15.67 -14.44 12.81
C LEU A 192 -14.40 -14.26 11.98
N GLY A 193 -14.42 -14.68 10.70
CA GLY A 193 -13.27 -14.55 9.80
C GLY A 193 -12.97 -13.12 9.37
N THR A 194 -13.99 -12.30 9.16
CA THR A 194 -13.86 -10.91 8.68
C THR A 194 -13.49 -9.93 9.81
N ALA A 195 -14.00 -10.15 11.02
CA ALA A 195 -13.76 -9.28 12.18
C ALA A 195 -12.27 -9.03 12.47
N ALA A 196 -11.41 -10.02 12.20
CA ALA A 196 -9.96 -9.93 12.43
C ALA A 196 -9.24 -8.87 11.58
N TYR A 197 -9.81 -8.48 10.44
CA TYR A 197 -9.22 -7.53 9.50
C TYR A 197 -9.84 -6.14 9.59
N MET A 198 -10.94 -5.98 10.35
CA MET A 198 -11.59 -4.69 10.54
C MET A 198 -10.64 -3.70 11.22
N SER A 199 -10.67 -2.45 10.75
CA SER A 199 -9.94 -1.40 11.44
C SER A 199 -10.59 -1.05 12.79
N PRO A 200 -9.83 -0.48 13.76
CA PRO A 200 -10.39 -0.07 15.06
C PRO A 200 -11.57 0.88 14.95
N GLU A 201 -11.59 1.75 13.94
CA GLU A 201 -12.71 2.65 13.67
C GLU A 201 -13.93 1.92 13.12
N GLN A 202 -13.75 0.90 12.23
CA GLN A 202 -14.83 0.03 11.79
C GLN A 202 -15.42 -0.75 12.97
N ALA A 203 -14.57 -1.36 13.80
CA ALA A 203 -14.99 -2.10 14.99
C ALA A 203 -15.76 -1.25 16.00
N ARG A 204 -15.56 0.08 15.99
CA ARG A 204 -16.29 1.05 16.84
C ARG A 204 -17.51 1.65 16.14
N GLY A 205 -17.82 1.28 14.91
CA GLY A 205 -18.91 1.89 14.16
C GLY A 205 -18.70 3.38 13.85
N LYS A 206 -17.47 3.85 13.72
CA LYS A 206 -17.15 5.23 13.36
C LYS A 206 -17.09 5.42 11.86
N THR A 207 -17.19 6.67 11.42
CA THR A 207 -16.93 7.02 10.01
C THR A 207 -15.53 6.57 9.61
N ILE A 208 -15.43 5.86 8.49
CA ILE A 208 -14.21 5.31 7.94
C ILE A 208 -13.76 6.08 6.70
N ASP A 209 -12.47 6.10 6.46
CA ASP A 209 -11.85 6.55 5.21
C ASP A 209 -10.85 5.49 4.68
N LYS A 210 -10.11 5.81 3.63
CA LYS A 210 -9.15 4.92 2.99
C LYS A 210 -8.10 4.31 3.95
N ARG A 211 -7.89 4.90 5.12
CA ARG A 211 -6.98 4.38 6.14
C ARG A 211 -7.49 3.10 6.82
N ALA A 212 -8.78 2.78 6.67
CA ALA A 212 -9.29 1.48 7.09
C ALA A 212 -8.69 0.34 6.25
N ASP A 213 -8.57 0.52 4.93
CA ASP A 213 -7.93 -0.45 4.06
C ASP A 213 -6.41 -0.58 4.34
N ILE A 214 -5.77 0.53 4.75
CA ILE A 214 -4.35 0.52 5.15
C ILE A 214 -4.14 -0.33 6.41
N TRP A 215 -5.06 -0.27 7.38
CA TRP A 215 -5.04 -1.17 8.53
C TRP A 215 -5.14 -2.63 8.08
N SER A 216 -6.16 -2.95 7.28
CA SER A 216 -6.39 -4.31 6.78
C SER A 216 -5.19 -4.83 5.97
N PHE A 217 -4.57 -3.97 5.15
CA PHE A 217 -3.32 -4.26 4.46
C PHE A 217 -2.19 -4.62 5.43
N GLY A 218 -2.04 -3.85 6.53
CA GLY A 218 -1.06 -4.14 7.58
C GLY A 218 -1.28 -5.49 8.23
N VAL A 219 -2.55 -5.87 8.52
CA VAL A 219 -2.91 -7.19 9.06
C VAL A 219 -2.55 -8.29 8.08
N VAL A 220 -2.92 -8.14 6.79
CA VAL A 220 -2.60 -9.12 5.74
C VAL A 220 -1.09 -9.29 5.59
N MET A 221 -0.32 -8.19 5.57
CA MET A 221 1.14 -8.24 5.46
C MET A 221 1.78 -8.92 6.68
N PHE A 222 1.30 -8.64 7.89
CA PHE A 222 1.74 -9.30 9.10
C PHE A 222 1.49 -10.81 9.03
N GLU A 223 0.29 -11.25 8.62
CA GLU A 223 -0.05 -12.66 8.50
C GLU A 223 0.75 -13.38 7.40
N MET A 224 1.01 -12.70 6.27
CA MET A 224 1.89 -13.26 5.23
C MET A 224 3.28 -13.61 5.77
N LEU A 225 3.84 -12.73 6.59
CA LEU A 225 5.20 -12.88 7.11
C LEU A 225 5.31 -13.81 8.33
N SER A 226 4.31 -13.77 9.22
CA SER A 226 4.32 -14.57 10.45
C SER A 226 3.71 -15.97 10.27
N GLY A 227 2.84 -16.16 9.27
CA GLY A 227 2.01 -17.35 9.10
C GLY A 227 0.93 -17.50 10.17
N ALA A 228 0.77 -16.53 11.06
CA ALA A 228 -0.15 -16.57 12.19
C ALA A 228 -1.20 -15.46 12.08
N ARG A 229 -2.45 -15.76 12.48
CA ARG A 229 -3.48 -14.72 12.58
C ARG A 229 -3.10 -13.70 13.64
N LEU A 230 -3.19 -12.41 13.28
CA LEU A 230 -2.83 -11.33 14.19
C LEU A 230 -3.90 -11.15 15.29
N PHE A 231 -5.16 -11.18 14.91
CA PHE A 231 -6.27 -11.03 15.85
C PHE A 231 -7.21 -12.23 15.75
N GLN A 232 -7.52 -12.84 16.89
CA GLN A 232 -8.47 -13.94 16.96
C GLN A 232 -9.13 -14.01 18.34
N GLY A 233 -10.35 -14.55 18.39
CA GLY A 233 -11.12 -14.78 19.59
C GLY A 233 -12.08 -15.96 19.38
N GLU A 234 -12.69 -16.45 20.45
CA GLU A 234 -13.67 -17.52 20.36
C GLU A 234 -14.96 -17.05 19.67
N THR A 235 -15.30 -15.77 19.83
CA THR A 235 -16.45 -15.15 19.18
C THR A 235 -16.02 -13.95 18.32
N ALA A 236 -16.93 -13.46 17.47
CA ALA A 236 -16.71 -12.22 16.72
C ALA A 236 -16.47 -11.03 17.66
N SER A 237 -17.19 -10.97 18.79
CA SER A 237 -17.01 -9.91 19.80
C SER A 237 -15.63 -9.98 20.44
N ASP A 238 -15.11 -11.16 20.75
CA ASP A 238 -13.76 -11.33 21.28
C ASP A 238 -12.71 -10.92 20.27
N THR A 239 -12.90 -11.28 19.00
CA THR A 239 -12.01 -10.87 17.90
C THR A 239 -12.01 -9.33 17.74
N LEU A 240 -13.17 -8.68 17.81
CA LEU A 240 -13.27 -7.22 17.79
C LEU A 240 -12.59 -6.58 19.01
N ALA A 241 -12.75 -7.19 20.20
CA ALA A 241 -12.05 -6.73 21.40
C ALA A 241 -10.52 -6.86 21.25
N ALA A 242 -10.04 -7.92 20.60
CA ALA A 242 -8.64 -8.10 20.28
C ALA A 242 -8.13 -7.00 19.34
N VAL A 243 -8.84 -6.71 18.23
CA VAL A 243 -8.51 -5.59 17.32
C VAL A 243 -8.38 -4.26 18.07
N LEU A 244 -9.27 -4.04 19.02
CA LEU A 244 -9.33 -2.75 19.76
C LEU A 244 -8.25 -2.61 20.84
N ARG A 245 -7.80 -3.72 21.46
CA ARG A 245 -7.05 -3.66 22.73
C ARG A 245 -5.83 -4.57 22.81
N GLN A 246 -5.77 -5.69 22.04
CA GLN A 246 -4.68 -6.65 22.13
C GLN A 246 -3.36 -6.01 21.68
N ASP A 247 -2.32 -6.15 22.48
CA ASP A 247 -0.96 -5.75 22.06
C ASP A 247 -0.47 -6.70 20.95
N ILE A 248 0.18 -6.10 19.95
CA ILE A 248 0.72 -6.86 18.82
C ILE A 248 2.05 -7.50 19.23
N ASP A 249 2.12 -8.82 19.13
CA ASP A 249 3.38 -9.54 19.38
C ASP A 249 4.29 -9.47 18.14
N TRP A 250 5.14 -8.47 18.13
CA TRP A 250 6.10 -8.22 17.04
C TRP A 250 7.18 -9.32 16.94
N ASN A 251 7.33 -10.21 17.92
CA ASN A 251 8.30 -11.30 17.88
C ASN A 251 7.86 -12.45 16.95
N LEU A 252 6.58 -12.47 16.55
CA LEU A 252 6.07 -13.41 15.54
C LEU A 252 6.61 -13.11 14.13
N LEU A 253 7.07 -11.89 13.88
CA LEU A 253 7.68 -11.54 12.59
C LEU A 253 9.09 -12.16 12.47
N PRO A 254 9.54 -12.52 11.25
CA PRO A 254 10.87 -13.05 11.01
C PRO A 254 11.96 -12.13 11.59
N LYS A 255 12.99 -12.73 12.23
CA LYS A 255 14.09 -11.96 12.84
C LYS A 255 14.95 -11.22 11.82
N ASP A 256 14.99 -11.74 10.62
CA ASP A 256 15.72 -11.21 9.45
C ASP A 256 14.86 -10.25 8.61
N LEU A 257 13.61 -9.95 9.07
CA LEU A 257 12.77 -8.96 8.40
C LEU A 257 13.47 -7.59 8.37
N PRO A 258 13.63 -6.97 7.19
CA PRO A 258 14.23 -5.64 7.08
C PRO A 258 13.53 -4.62 7.98
N ALA A 259 14.31 -3.80 8.68
CA ALA A 259 13.80 -2.82 9.65
C ALA A 259 12.77 -1.86 9.05
N GLY A 260 12.92 -1.53 7.76
CA GLY A 260 11.95 -0.69 7.06
C GLY A 260 10.62 -1.38 6.82
N ASP A 261 10.59 -2.70 6.53
CA ASP A 261 9.35 -3.44 6.33
C ASP A 261 8.61 -3.59 7.67
N ARG A 262 9.37 -3.84 8.74
CA ARG A 262 8.83 -3.82 10.11
C ARG A 262 8.17 -2.49 10.43
N LYS A 263 8.88 -1.37 10.17
CA LYS A 263 8.37 -0.02 10.40
C LYS A 263 7.12 0.28 9.55
N LEU A 264 7.08 -0.20 8.31
CA LEU A 264 5.91 -0.06 7.46
C LEU A 264 4.69 -0.74 8.08
N ILE A 265 4.83 -2.00 8.54
CA ILE A 265 3.74 -2.74 9.18
C ILE A 265 3.30 -2.01 10.46
N GLU A 266 4.24 -1.55 11.30
CA GLU A 266 3.95 -0.77 12.50
C GLU A 266 3.14 0.50 12.19
N ARG A 267 3.50 1.24 11.12
CA ARG A 267 2.75 2.42 10.65
C ARG A 267 1.35 2.08 10.13
N CYS A 268 1.18 0.93 9.47
CA CYS A 268 -0.13 0.47 9.00
C CYS A 268 -1.03 0.04 10.17
N LEU A 269 -0.45 -0.60 11.21
CA LEU A 269 -1.16 -1.13 12.37
C LEU A 269 -1.29 -0.13 13.54
N GLU A 270 -1.10 1.15 13.27
CA GLU A 270 -1.38 2.20 14.25
C GLU A 270 -2.90 2.34 14.44
N ARG A 271 -3.36 2.22 15.71
CA ARG A 271 -4.79 2.24 16.04
C ARG A 271 -5.44 3.61 15.87
N ASP A 272 -4.69 4.69 16.08
CA ASP A 272 -5.17 6.04 15.83
C ASP A 272 -5.04 6.36 14.32
N PRO A 273 -6.16 6.51 13.58
CA PRO A 273 -6.09 6.80 12.15
C PRO A 273 -5.28 8.06 11.81
N LYS A 274 -5.17 9.02 12.75
CA LYS A 274 -4.41 10.26 12.55
C LYS A 274 -2.90 10.03 12.55
N LYS A 275 -2.44 8.97 13.22
CA LYS A 275 -1.01 8.58 13.29
C LYS A 275 -0.66 7.48 12.32
N ARG A 276 -1.67 6.74 11.81
CA ARG A 276 -1.52 5.69 10.81
C ARG A 276 -0.98 6.24 9.50
N LEU A 277 -0.35 5.40 8.69
CA LEU A 277 0.02 5.70 7.31
C LEU A 277 -1.15 6.40 6.59
N ARG A 278 -0.88 7.52 5.92
CA ARG A 278 -1.95 8.37 5.36
C ARG A 278 -2.43 7.89 4.00
N ASP A 279 -1.53 7.32 3.22
CA ASP A 279 -1.78 6.86 1.86
C ASP A 279 -1.10 5.52 1.62
N ILE A 280 -1.79 4.61 0.92
CA ILE A 280 -1.24 3.29 0.59
C ILE A 280 -0.11 3.38 -0.43
N GLY A 281 -0.04 4.44 -1.22
CA GLY A 281 1.08 4.72 -2.13
C GLY A 281 2.42 4.85 -1.41
N GLU A 282 2.44 5.35 -0.16
CA GLU A 282 3.66 5.33 0.66
C GLU A 282 4.15 3.88 0.90
N ALA A 283 3.22 2.94 1.16
CA ALA A 283 3.57 1.53 1.34
C ALA A 283 4.12 0.93 0.04
N ARG A 284 3.52 1.25 -1.11
CA ARG A 284 4.01 0.80 -2.42
C ARG A 284 5.44 1.26 -2.66
N ILE A 285 5.73 2.54 -2.42
CA ILE A 285 7.07 3.11 -2.59
C ILE A 285 8.07 2.45 -1.65
N ASP A 286 7.72 2.27 -0.37
CA ASP A 286 8.58 1.61 0.62
C ASP A 286 8.91 0.16 0.21
N LEU A 287 7.97 -0.55 -0.41
CA LEU A 287 8.15 -1.93 -0.89
C LEU A 287 8.95 -2.02 -2.20
N GLU A 288 9.01 -0.95 -3.00
CA GLU A 288 9.86 -0.88 -4.21
C GLU A 288 11.35 -0.77 -3.89
N ILE A 289 11.71 -0.19 -2.75
CA ILE A 289 13.10 0.03 -2.39
C ILE A 289 13.80 -1.33 -2.18
N PRO A 290 14.83 -1.69 -2.98
CA PRO A 290 15.61 -2.89 -2.73
C PRO A 290 16.27 -2.77 -1.36
N ARG A 291 15.97 -3.69 -0.46
CA ARG A 291 16.59 -3.68 0.88
C ARG A 291 17.63 -4.77 0.98
N SER A 292 18.86 -4.35 1.26
CA SER A 292 19.93 -5.28 1.59
C SER A 292 19.56 -6.00 2.90
N THR A 293 19.61 -7.32 2.87
CA THR A 293 19.49 -8.20 4.06
C THR A 293 20.71 -8.15 4.98
N ALA A 294 21.61 -7.18 4.77
CA ALA A 294 22.72 -6.99 5.71
C ALA A 294 22.14 -6.63 7.10
N PRO A 295 22.48 -7.39 8.16
CA PRO A 295 22.06 -7.05 9.50
C PRO A 295 22.51 -5.62 9.79
N SER A 296 21.58 -4.77 10.16
CA SER A 296 21.86 -3.42 10.64
C SER A 296 22.76 -3.57 11.87
N ALA A 297 24.07 -3.54 11.66
CA ALA A 297 25.00 -3.35 12.76
C ALA A 297 24.60 -2.03 13.40
N SER A 298 23.96 -2.14 14.57
CA SER A 298 23.61 -0.98 15.39
C SER A 298 24.84 -0.09 15.42
N ALA A 299 24.73 1.07 14.77
CA ALA A 299 25.75 2.09 14.86
C ALA A 299 25.85 2.46 16.35
N ARG A 300 26.78 1.82 17.06
CA ARG A 300 27.17 2.26 18.39
C ARG A 300 27.62 3.71 18.21
N PRO A 301 27.04 4.67 18.91
CA PRO A 301 27.55 6.02 18.87
C PRO A 301 29.05 5.92 19.27
N VAL A 302 29.92 6.24 18.33
CA VAL A 302 31.33 6.40 18.64
C VAL A 302 31.40 7.61 19.56
N VAL A 303 31.49 7.35 20.86
CA VAL A 303 31.75 8.40 21.86
C VAL A 303 33.21 8.78 21.64
N VAL A 304 33.44 9.77 20.79
CA VAL A 304 34.72 10.39 20.61
C VAL A 304 35.06 11.11 21.91
N SER A 305 35.90 10.51 22.73
CA SER A 305 36.27 11.10 24.01
C SER A 305 36.96 12.44 23.75
N ARG A 306 36.66 13.44 24.59
CA ARG A 306 37.15 14.81 24.51
C ARG A 306 38.70 14.88 24.49
N ARG A 307 39.42 13.78 24.81
CA ARG A 307 40.89 13.66 24.80
C ARG A 307 41.50 13.54 23.41
N ILE A 308 40.72 13.10 22.37
CA ILE A 308 41.22 12.99 21.00
C ILE A 308 41.30 14.35 20.30
N TRP A 309 40.46 15.33 20.68
CA TRP A 309 40.52 16.69 20.12
C TRP A 309 41.74 17.49 20.52
N LEU A 310 42.39 17.20 21.69
CA LEU A 310 43.61 17.87 22.13
C LEU A 310 44.85 17.33 21.42
N GLY A 311 44.79 16.11 20.83
CA GLY A 311 45.91 15.54 20.05
C GLY A 311 46.00 16.08 18.63
N ILE A 312 44.86 16.46 18.02
CA ILE A 312 44.81 16.95 16.62
C ILE A 312 45.24 18.41 16.51
N ALA A 313 44.98 19.22 17.54
CA ALA A 313 45.40 20.62 17.58
C ALA A 313 46.94 20.81 17.77
N GLY A 314 47.62 19.80 18.32
CA GLY A 314 49.08 19.84 18.48
C GLY A 314 49.89 19.41 17.23
N ALA A 315 49.30 18.58 16.36
CA ALA A 315 49.98 18.09 15.17
C ALA A 315 49.90 19.08 13.97
N GLY A 316 48.96 20.01 13.98
CA GLY A 316 48.81 21.00 12.91
C GLY A 316 49.87 22.12 12.92
N ALA A 317 50.45 22.43 14.07
CA ALA A 317 51.45 23.49 14.20
C ALA A 317 52.88 23.06 13.86
N ALA A 318 53.20 21.76 13.91
CA ALA A 318 54.52 21.23 13.58
C ALA A 318 54.69 20.88 12.09
N GLY A 319 53.61 20.69 11.33
CA GLY A 319 53.64 20.32 9.92
C GLY A 319 53.88 21.48 8.94
N PHE A 320 53.67 22.74 9.38
CA PHE A 320 53.80 23.91 8.49
C PHE A 320 55.23 24.42 8.38
N ALA A 321 56.14 23.98 9.24
CA ALA A 321 57.58 24.42 9.23
C ALA A 321 58.53 23.46 8.51
N ALA A 322 58.09 22.26 8.11
CA ALA A 322 58.97 21.25 7.49
C ALA A 322 58.72 21.03 5.98
N GLY A 323 57.79 21.77 5.35
CA GLY A 323 57.38 21.58 3.96
C GLY A 323 58.15 22.33 2.87
N LEU A 324 59.26 22.99 3.21
CA LEU A 324 60.05 23.78 2.24
C LEU A 324 61.48 23.18 2.01
N GLY A 325 61.60 21.95 1.71
CA GLY A 325 62.84 21.39 1.26
C GLY A 325 62.87 19.87 1.26
N LEU A 326 62.68 19.31 0.14
CA LEU A 326 63.39 18.14 -0.39
C LEU A 326 62.51 17.39 -1.39
N GLY A 327 62.67 17.74 -2.63
CA GLY A 327 62.28 16.87 -3.73
C GLY A 327 63.22 15.70 -3.84
N VAL A 328 62.75 14.47 -3.63
CA VAL A 328 63.45 13.25 -4.06
C VAL A 328 62.46 12.26 -4.62
N LYS A 329 62.72 11.85 -5.85
CA LYS A 329 62.16 10.73 -6.56
C LYS A 329 62.21 9.45 -5.74
N THR A 330 61.13 8.72 -5.61
CA THR A 330 61.17 7.27 -5.48
C THR A 330 60.10 6.59 -6.33
N ARG A 331 60.57 5.59 -7.01
CA ARG A 331 59.88 4.72 -7.97
C ARG A 331 59.20 3.58 -7.23
N GLY A 332 57.94 3.35 -7.58
CA GLY A 332 57.35 2.02 -7.76
C GLY A 332 57.11 1.12 -6.56
N SER A 333 55.81 0.92 -6.25
CA SER A 333 55.30 -0.40 -5.89
C SER A 333 53.79 -0.41 -6.15
N ALA A 334 53.35 -1.39 -6.91
CA ALA A 334 51.96 -1.60 -7.31
C ALA A 334 51.14 -2.15 -6.15
N THR A 335 50.02 -1.53 -5.85
CA THR A 335 48.92 -2.09 -5.04
C THR A 335 47.70 -2.34 -5.93
N PRO A 336 46.91 -3.39 -5.69
CA PRO A 336 45.83 -3.80 -6.61
C PRO A 336 44.70 -2.78 -6.61
N SER A 337 44.34 -2.35 -7.83
CA SER A 337 43.26 -1.45 -8.13
C SER A 337 41.89 -2.12 -7.86
N VAL A 338 41.21 -1.66 -6.84
CA VAL A 338 39.75 -1.79 -6.75
C VAL A 338 39.15 -0.84 -7.79
N LYS A 339 38.47 -1.35 -8.80
CA LYS A 339 37.68 -0.55 -9.73
C LYS A 339 36.49 0.08 -8.98
N GLY A 340 36.73 1.18 -8.30
CA GLY A 340 35.70 2.12 -7.88
C GLY A 340 35.38 3.01 -9.08
N THR A 341 34.12 3.13 -9.42
CA THR A 341 33.63 4.15 -10.36
C THR A 341 34.07 5.50 -9.85
N ALA A 342 34.96 6.16 -10.57
CA ALA A 342 35.49 7.47 -10.17
C ALA A 342 34.32 8.46 -10.12
N LEU A 343 34.02 9.02 -8.94
CA LEU A 343 33.11 10.14 -8.79
C LEU A 343 33.71 11.33 -9.55
N SER A 344 33.03 11.72 -10.62
CA SER A 344 33.35 12.93 -11.38
C SER A 344 32.62 14.10 -10.74
N ILE A 345 33.33 15.06 -10.21
CA ILE A 345 32.78 16.33 -9.69
C ILE A 345 32.88 17.36 -10.80
N THR A 346 31.71 17.83 -11.26
CA THR A 346 31.61 18.86 -12.30
C THR A 346 30.86 20.07 -11.72
N SER A 347 31.41 21.27 -11.89
CA SER A 347 30.67 22.51 -11.55
C SER A 347 29.56 22.71 -12.58
N ILE A 348 28.31 22.83 -12.10
CA ILE A 348 27.12 23.01 -12.94
C ILE A 348 26.69 24.47 -13.07
N THR A 349 27.19 25.34 -12.22
CA THR A 349 26.94 26.80 -12.28
C THR A 349 28.26 27.56 -12.31
N GLY A 350 28.33 28.61 -13.10
CA GLY A 350 29.58 29.41 -13.29
C GLY A 350 29.64 30.72 -12.50
N SER A 351 28.51 31.13 -11.88
CA SER A 351 28.42 32.47 -11.24
C SER A 351 29.06 32.53 -9.85
N GLY A 352 29.22 31.42 -9.17
CA GLY A 352 29.73 31.39 -7.77
C GLY A 352 28.78 31.97 -6.73
N ASN A 353 27.58 32.45 -7.13
CA ASN A 353 26.63 33.17 -6.28
C ASN A 353 25.44 32.30 -5.87
N VAL A 354 25.49 31.00 -6.08
CA VAL A 354 24.42 30.06 -5.71
C VAL A 354 24.44 29.82 -4.21
N ILE A 355 23.33 30.12 -3.54
CA ILE A 355 23.17 30.00 -2.09
C ILE A 355 22.37 28.78 -1.66
N ALA A 356 21.54 28.22 -2.54
CA ALA A 356 20.76 27.01 -2.31
C ALA A 356 20.44 26.30 -3.63
N ALA A 357 20.37 24.97 -3.61
CA ALA A 357 19.99 24.16 -4.76
C ALA A 357 19.21 22.91 -4.36
N ALA A 358 18.28 22.48 -5.22
CA ALA A 358 17.52 21.23 -5.10
C ALA A 358 17.51 20.52 -6.45
N ILE A 359 17.61 19.19 -6.44
CA ILE A 359 17.53 18.37 -7.65
C ILE A 359 16.12 17.79 -7.81
N SER A 360 15.63 17.69 -9.04
CA SER A 360 14.36 17.04 -9.34
C SER A 360 14.40 15.54 -9.03
N PRO A 361 13.27 14.88 -8.67
CA PRO A 361 13.24 13.45 -8.35
C PRO A 361 13.76 12.54 -9.47
N ASP A 362 13.60 12.95 -10.73
CA ASP A 362 14.07 12.24 -11.91
C ASP A 362 15.55 12.54 -12.27
N GLY A 363 16.21 13.45 -11.53
CA GLY A 363 17.60 13.83 -11.75
C GLY A 363 17.85 14.64 -13.04
N ARG A 364 16.81 15.21 -13.69
CA ARG A 364 16.96 15.93 -14.96
C ARG A 364 17.11 17.43 -14.80
N TYR A 365 16.62 17.98 -13.69
CA TYR A 365 16.61 19.41 -13.42
C TYR A 365 17.21 19.74 -12.06
N VAL A 366 17.81 20.92 -11.98
CA VAL A 366 18.25 21.52 -10.70
C VAL A 366 17.58 22.90 -10.58
N ALA A 367 16.83 23.10 -9.50
CA ALA A 367 16.37 24.42 -9.10
C ALA A 367 17.41 25.03 -8.17
N TYR A 368 17.83 26.28 -8.40
CA TYR A 368 18.80 26.95 -7.55
C TYR A 368 18.45 28.40 -7.34
N VAL A 369 18.83 28.92 -6.19
CA VAL A 369 18.70 30.35 -5.85
C VAL A 369 20.06 31.02 -6.03
N GLU A 370 20.08 32.07 -6.84
CA GLU A 370 21.24 32.92 -7.04
C GLU A 370 21.03 34.23 -6.30
N SER A 371 22.09 34.69 -5.62
CA SER A 371 22.07 35.97 -4.89
C SER A 371 23.11 36.93 -5.50
N GLU A 372 22.66 38.00 -6.09
CA GLU A 372 23.52 39.03 -6.65
C GLU A 372 23.18 40.39 -6.05
N GLN A 373 24.18 41.06 -5.46
CA GLN A 373 24.03 42.37 -4.80
C GLN A 373 22.88 42.45 -3.76
N GLY A 374 22.58 41.33 -3.09
CA GLY A 374 21.49 41.26 -2.11
C GLY A 374 20.11 40.99 -2.70
N LEU A 375 19.99 40.88 -3.98
CA LEU A 375 18.79 40.47 -4.69
C LEU A 375 18.86 38.96 -4.94
N GLN A 376 17.75 38.24 -4.73
CA GLN A 376 17.67 36.80 -4.93
C GLN A 376 16.70 36.48 -6.05
N SER A 377 17.06 35.45 -6.83
CA SER A 377 16.21 34.92 -7.92
C SER A 377 16.31 33.39 -7.97
N LEU A 378 15.20 32.77 -8.34
CA LEU A 378 15.08 31.31 -8.49
C LEU A 378 15.26 30.94 -9.96
N TRP A 379 16.11 29.98 -10.21
CA TRP A 379 16.47 29.47 -11.53
C TRP A 379 16.23 27.96 -11.64
N LEU A 380 15.94 27.50 -12.86
CA LEU A 380 15.88 26.10 -13.23
C LEU A 380 16.95 25.77 -14.26
N LEU A 381 17.79 24.79 -13.99
CA LEU A 381 18.82 24.29 -14.90
C LEU A 381 18.43 22.88 -15.39
N GLN A 382 18.43 22.66 -16.68
CA GLN A 382 18.32 21.35 -17.29
C GLN A 382 19.70 20.70 -17.42
N LEU A 383 19.94 19.59 -16.72
CA LEU A 383 21.26 18.94 -16.65
C LEU A 383 21.72 18.38 -18.01
N ALA A 384 20.83 17.83 -18.83
CA ALA A 384 21.20 17.20 -20.11
C ALA A 384 21.58 18.21 -21.22
N GLY A 385 21.19 19.47 -21.10
CA GLY A 385 21.44 20.50 -22.15
C GLY A 385 22.11 21.77 -21.64
N GLY A 386 22.32 21.91 -20.32
CA GLY A 386 22.90 23.10 -19.71
C GLY A 386 22.06 24.36 -19.84
N GLN A 387 20.78 24.22 -20.25
CA GLN A 387 19.91 25.37 -20.43
C GLN A 387 19.38 25.84 -19.07
N THR A 388 19.43 27.14 -18.84
CA THR A 388 18.92 27.80 -17.64
C THR A 388 17.69 28.62 -17.95
N LEU A 389 16.68 28.53 -17.08
CA LEU A 389 15.46 29.31 -17.14
C LEU A 389 15.28 30.03 -15.80
N ARG A 390 15.10 31.34 -15.86
CA ARG A 390 14.77 32.09 -14.66
C ARG A 390 13.29 31.98 -14.35
N LEU A 391 12.96 31.57 -13.12
CA LEU A 391 11.58 31.38 -12.71
C LEU A 391 10.96 32.56 -11.97
N THR A 392 11.78 33.37 -11.28
CA THR A 392 11.30 34.54 -10.55
C THR A 392 12.10 35.78 -10.94
N PRO A 393 11.50 37.01 -10.95
CA PRO A 393 12.25 38.24 -11.03
C PRO A 393 13.15 38.45 -9.81
N ASP A 394 14.10 39.38 -9.89
CA ASP A 394 14.92 39.77 -8.74
C ASP A 394 14.03 40.34 -7.64
N ALA A 395 14.19 39.83 -6.44
CA ALA A 395 13.44 40.29 -5.28
C ALA A 395 14.40 40.54 -4.10
N VAL A 396 14.08 41.57 -3.32
CA VAL A 396 14.78 41.94 -2.08
C VAL A 396 14.40 40.95 -0.92
N VAL A 397 13.56 39.96 -1.18
CA VAL A 397 13.07 38.97 -0.21
C VAL A 397 13.91 37.72 -0.29
N GLY A 398 14.38 37.21 0.87
CA GLY A 398 15.13 35.96 0.95
C GLY A 398 14.27 34.75 0.67
N PHE A 399 14.77 33.82 -0.17
CA PHE A 399 14.20 32.49 -0.31
C PHE A 399 14.58 31.63 0.90
N TRP A 400 13.58 31.22 1.71
CA TRP A 400 13.79 30.43 2.91
C TRP A 400 13.89 28.92 2.64
N GLY A 401 13.58 28.50 1.44
CA GLY A 401 13.68 27.11 0.99
C GLY A 401 12.97 26.91 -0.33
N HIS A 402 13.45 25.93 -1.08
CA HIS A 402 12.80 25.46 -2.31
C HIS A 402 13.01 23.95 -2.45
N THR A 403 12.03 23.28 -3.05
CA THR A 403 12.09 21.86 -3.36
C THR A 403 11.17 21.54 -4.51
N PHE A 404 11.44 20.44 -5.22
CA PHE A 404 10.51 19.91 -6.19
C PHE A 404 9.37 19.17 -5.50
N THR A 405 8.20 19.16 -6.11
CA THR A 405 7.12 18.23 -5.77
C THR A 405 7.57 16.80 -6.07
N PRO A 406 7.03 15.78 -5.36
CA PRO A 406 7.42 14.38 -5.57
C PRO A 406 7.24 13.88 -7.01
N ASP A 407 6.31 14.44 -7.76
CA ASP A 407 6.07 14.15 -9.18
C ASP A 407 7.04 14.88 -10.13
N GLY A 408 7.89 15.77 -9.60
CA GLY A 408 8.85 16.54 -10.36
C GLY A 408 8.27 17.66 -11.23
N ASN A 409 6.95 17.87 -11.23
CA ASN A 409 6.27 18.78 -12.15
C ASN A 409 6.17 20.23 -11.64
N SER A 410 6.44 20.46 -10.36
CA SER A 410 6.34 21.78 -9.74
C SER A 410 7.49 22.04 -8.77
N ILE A 411 7.79 23.31 -8.55
CA ILE A 411 8.74 23.76 -7.52
C ILE A 411 7.98 24.55 -6.48
N ILE A 412 8.09 24.13 -5.22
CA ILE A 412 7.54 24.84 -4.07
C ILE A 412 8.66 25.67 -3.47
N TYR A 413 8.42 26.95 -3.24
CA TYR A 413 9.36 27.87 -2.61
C TYR A 413 8.65 28.82 -1.63
N GLY A 414 9.33 29.22 -0.61
CA GLY A 414 8.87 30.17 0.41
C GLY A 414 9.83 31.33 0.57
#